data_0b6a448ff50986436194d099182f1f79
#
_entry.id   0b6a448ff50986436194d099182f1f79
#
_cell.length_a   1.000
_cell.length_b   1.000
_cell.length_c   1.000
_cell.angle_alpha   90.00
_cell.angle_beta   90.00
_cell.angle_gamma   90.00
#
_symmetry.space_group_name_H-M   'P 1'
#
loop_
_entity.id
_entity.type
_entity.pdbx_description
1 polymer ?
#
loop_
_entity_poly.entity_id
_entity_poly.type
_entity_poly.pdbx_seq_one_letter_code
_entity_poly.pdbx_strand_id
1 'polypeptide(L)'
;VHAGVNIVQRELDSKYEGAQREISGGWYVFTNTNTPKKRLDLIQISDALDLGLQVDLISVTTGEVVEAEDKTSSSRQTIKVTFPDGRVIQHTRVLKTLIEVVIYAGPEKVRGLNIICCADNLILKNPAPRYVQPSKPVGGGWLCNTCSGTPTKYEQILQINKELGLGLKVELI
;
A
#
# COMPACT_ATOMS: atom_id res chain seq x y z
N VAL A 1 -22.18 -20.75 4.69
CA VAL A 1 -20.86 -20.89 4.01
C VAL A 1 -20.17 -19.53 4.10
N HIS A 2 -18.95 -19.51 4.62
CA HIS A 2 -18.17 -18.30 4.80
C HIS A 2 -17.08 -18.25 3.71
N ALA A 3 -17.22 -17.34 2.76
CA ALA A 3 -16.26 -17.18 1.66
C ALA A 3 -14.95 -16.50 2.07
N GLY A 4 -14.72 -16.29 3.37
CA GLY A 4 -13.51 -15.58 3.86
C GLY A 4 -13.46 -14.09 3.51
N VAL A 5 -14.53 -13.53 2.95
CA VAL A 5 -14.60 -12.14 2.50
C VAL A 5 -15.64 -11.41 3.33
N ASN A 6 -15.22 -10.45 4.16
CA ASN A 6 -16.12 -9.68 5.02
C ASN A 6 -16.68 -8.45 4.29
N ILE A 7 -17.34 -8.67 3.15
CA ILE A 7 -17.96 -7.60 2.38
C ILE A 7 -19.50 -7.56 2.52
N VAL A 8 -20.08 -8.56 3.18
CA VAL A 8 -21.53 -8.70 3.36
C VAL A 8 -21.85 -8.84 4.85
N GLN A 9 -22.81 -8.10 5.35
CA GLN A 9 -23.29 -8.15 6.73
C GLN A 9 -24.79 -7.97 6.83
N ARG A 10 -25.39 -8.35 7.95
CA ARG A 10 -26.84 -8.27 8.19
C ARG A 10 -27.31 -6.96 8.77
N GLU A 11 -26.44 -6.23 9.45
CA GLU A 11 -26.79 -4.98 10.12
C GLU A 11 -26.03 -3.82 9.50
N LEU A 12 -26.72 -2.69 9.38
CA LEU A 12 -26.12 -1.45 8.92
C LEU A 12 -25.17 -0.94 10.02
N ASP A 13 -23.90 -0.78 9.69
CA ASP A 13 -22.94 -0.15 10.59
C ASP A 13 -22.94 1.36 10.32
N SER A 14 -23.38 2.14 11.31
CA SER A 14 -23.46 3.61 11.20
C SER A 14 -22.15 4.28 10.81
N LYS A 15 -21.02 3.65 11.16
CA LYS A 15 -19.68 4.11 10.77
C LYS A 15 -19.45 4.09 9.25
N TYR A 16 -20.18 3.24 8.53
CA TYR A 16 -20.01 3.03 7.08
C TYR A 16 -21.30 3.31 6.28
N GLU A 17 -22.23 4.08 6.83
CA GLU A 17 -23.57 4.32 6.27
C GLU A 17 -23.54 4.70 4.78
N GLY A 18 -22.63 5.60 4.38
CA GLY A 18 -22.47 6.00 2.98
C GLY A 18 -21.81 4.97 2.05
N ALA A 19 -21.21 3.92 2.62
CA ALA A 19 -20.43 2.90 1.89
C ALA A 19 -21.14 1.54 1.83
N GLN A 20 -22.38 1.46 2.28
CA GLN A 20 -23.18 0.23 2.31
C GLN A 20 -24.38 0.35 1.38
N ARG A 21 -24.73 -0.77 0.74
CA ARG A 21 -25.93 -0.89 -0.09
C ARG A 21 -26.68 -2.16 0.27
N GLU A 22 -27.98 -2.05 0.47
CA GLU A 22 -28.85 -3.20 0.65
C GLU A 22 -28.92 -4.01 -0.65
N ILE A 23 -28.81 -5.32 -0.54
CA ILE A 23 -28.88 -6.25 -1.67
C ILE A 23 -30.12 -7.12 -1.66
N SER A 24 -30.52 -7.69 -0.54
CA SER A 24 -31.76 -8.45 -0.37
C SER A 24 -31.93 -8.90 1.08
N GLY A 25 -33.17 -8.97 1.57
CA GLY A 25 -33.52 -9.62 2.84
C GLY A 25 -32.78 -9.08 4.06
N GLY A 26 -32.49 -7.79 4.11
CA GLY A 26 -31.76 -7.15 5.19
C GLY A 26 -30.26 -7.42 5.18
N TRP A 27 -29.70 -7.85 4.04
CA TRP A 27 -28.26 -7.95 3.84
C TRP A 27 -27.71 -6.70 3.16
N TYR A 28 -26.54 -6.28 3.60
CA TYR A 28 -25.81 -5.11 3.09
C TYR A 28 -24.46 -5.50 2.58
N VAL A 29 -24.05 -4.89 1.47
CA VAL A 29 -22.70 -5.07 0.89
C VAL A 29 -21.87 -3.80 1.04
N PHE A 30 -20.62 -3.94 1.44
CA PHE A 30 -19.65 -2.84 1.44
C PHE A 30 -19.24 -2.49 0.02
N THR A 31 -19.37 -1.22 -0.34
CA THR A 31 -19.01 -0.71 -1.67
C THR A 31 -17.75 0.17 -1.65
N ASN A 32 -17.20 0.45 -0.47
CA ASN A 32 -16.06 1.35 -0.28
C ASN A 32 -14.70 0.62 -0.47
N THR A 33 -14.59 -0.12 -1.56
CA THR A 33 -13.31 -0.72 -1.97
C THR A 33 -13.01 -0.36 -3.41
N ASN A 34 -11.73 -0.34 -3.78
CA ASN A 34 -11.33 -0.10 -5.17
C ASN A 34 -11.69 -1.28 -6.08
N THR A 35 -11.76 -1.02 -7.39
CA THR A 35 -12.16 -2.01 -8.38
C THR A 35 -11.32 -3.29 -8.38
N PRO A 36 -9.97 -3.24 -8.28
CA PRO A 36 -9.17 -4.46 -8.16
C PRO A 36 -9.51 -5.31 -6.94
N LYS A 37 -9.76 -4.69 -5.78
CA LYS A 37 -10.16 -5.42 -4.57
C LYS A 37 -11.52 -6.08 -4.75
N LYS A 38 -12.50 -5.37 -5.33
CA LYS A 38 -13.83 -5.93 -5.64
C LYS A 38 -13.73 -7.15 -6.56
N ARG A 39 -12.86 -7.10 -7.58
CA ARG A 39 -12.62 -8.24 -8.46
C ARG A 39 -12.10 -9.46 -7.69
N LEU A 40 -11.08 -9.26 -6.84
CA LEU A 40 -10.53 -10.34 -6.03
C LEU A 40 -11.56 -10.92 -5.06
N ASP A 41 -12.37 -10.08 -4.41
CA ASP A 41 -13.43 -10.52 -3.53
C ASP A 41 -14.49 -11.35 -4.28
N LEU A 42 -14.86 -10.95 -5.50
CA LEU A 42 -15.80 -11.69 -6.35
C LEU A 42 -15.24 -13.05 -6.80
N ILE A 43 -13.97 -13.12 -7.18
CA ILE A 43 -13.30 -14.39 -7.53
C ILE A 43 -13.27 -15.29 -6.29
N GLN A 44 -12.89 -14.79 -5.14
CA GLN A 44 -12.86 -15.57 -3.89
C GLN A 44 -14.25 -16.10 -3.49
N ILE A 45 -15.30 -15.31 -3.68
CA ILE A 45 -16.68 -15.75 -3.45
C ILE A 45 -17.07 -16.83 -4.46
N SER A 46 -16.73 -16.65 -5.74
CA SER A 46 -17.00 -17.62 -6.79
C SER A 46 -16.35 -18.97 -6.48
N ASP A 47 -15.08 -18.98 -6.11
CA ASP A 47 -14.32 -20.18 -5.77
C ASP A 47 -14.88 -20.86 -4.50
N ALA A 48 -15.16 -20.09 -3.45
CA ALA A 48 -15.66 -20.64 -2.20
C ALA A 48 -17.07 -21.24 -2.29
N LEU A 49 -17.88 -20.78 -3.23
CA LEU A 49 -19.26 -21.22 -3.45
C LEU A 49 -19.44 -22.07 -4.73
N ASP A 50 -18.34 -22.38 -5.44
CA ASP A 50 -18.33 -23.12 -6.70
C ASP A 50 -19.33 -22.55 -7.73
N LEU A 51 -19.32 -21.20 -7.89
CA LEU A 51 -20.27 -20.52 -8.76
C LEU A 51 -19.83 -20.48 -10.24
N GLY A 52 -18.56 -20.79 -10.52
CA GLY A 52 -18.00 -20.76 -11.88
C GLY A 52 -18.05 -19.39 -12.55
N LEU A 53 -18.02 -18.28 -11.75
CA LEU A 53 -18.09 -16.93 -12.31
C LEU A 53 -16.79 -16.54 -12.98
N GLN A 54 -16.87 -16.07 -14.22
CA GLN A 54 -15.78 -15.38 -14.87
C GLN A 54 -15.88 -13.88 -14.53
N VAL A 55 -14.83 -13.32 -13.94
CA VAL A 55 -14.81 -11.93 -13.47
C VAL A 55 -13.70 -11.16 -14.15
N ASP A 56 -14.07 -10.35 -15.15
CA ASP A 56 -13.14 -9.55 -15.94
C ASP A 56 -13.21 -8.06 -15.57
N LEU A 57 -12.08 -7.35 -15.74
CA LEU A 57 -12.03 -5.90 -15.68
C LEU A 57 -12.28 -5.34 -17.07
N ILE A 58 -13.30 -4.52 -17.21
CA ILE A 58 -13.63 -3.85 -18.47
C ILE A 58 -13.25 -2.36 -18.34
N SER A 59 -12.52 -1.84 -19.33
CA SER A 59 -12.29 -0.40 -19.43
C SER A 59 -13.58 0.28 -19.89
N VAL A 60 -14.07 1.23 -19.09
CA VAL A 60 -15.29 1.98 -19.42
C VAL A 60 -15.08 2.91 -20.64
N THR A 61 -13.80 3.22 -20.95
CA THR A 61 -13.45 4.14 -22.03
C THR A 61 -13.39 3.46 -23.40
N THR A 62 -13.07 2.18 -23.48
CA THR A 62 -12.87 1.45 -24.73
C THR A 62 -13.79 0.25 -24.90
N GLY A 63 -14.47 -0.23 -23.85
CA GLY A 63 -15.31 -1.43 -23.88
C GLY A 63 -14.53 -2.73 -24.10
N GLU A 64 -13.20 -2.67 -24.08
CA GLU A 64 -12.34 -3.83 -24.24
C GLU A 64 -12.12 -4.56 -22.93
N VAL A 65 -12.12 -5.89 -23.00
CA VAL A 65 -11.73 -6.75 -21.87
C VAL A 65 -10.24 -6.54 -21.63
N VAL A 66 -9.91 -5.98 -20.48
CA VAL A 66 -8.51 -5.86 -20.06
C VAL A 66 -8.09 -7.20 -19.48
N GLU A 67 -7.33 -7.99 -20.26
CA GLU A 67 -6.66 -9.16 -19.69
C GLU A 67 -5.84 -8.70 -18.47
N ALA A 68 -6.06 -9.38 -17.35
CA ALA A 68 -5.38 -9.07 -16.10
C ALA A 68 -3.95 -9.61 -16.14
N GLU A 69 -3.14 -9.11 -17.06
CA GLU A 69 -1.76 -8.88 -16.70
C GLU A 69 -1.78 -7.85 -15.57
N ASP A 70 -0.94 -8.02 -14.59
CA ASP A 70 -0.76 -7.18 -13.40
C ASP A 70 -0.34 -5.73 -13.78
N LYS A 71 -1.07 -5.15 -14.73
CA LYS A 71 -0.96 -3.78 -15.24
C LYS A 71 -1.99 -2.91 -14.57
N THR A 72 -1.80 -2.64 -13.29
CA THR A 72 -2.18 -1.33 -12.75
C THR A 72 -1.24 -0.28 -13.35
N SER A 73 -1.40 -0.02 -14.64
CA SER A 73 -0.72 1.07 -15.29
C SER A 73 -1.61 2.33 -15.33
N SER A 74 -1.94 2.90 -14.19
CA SER A 74 -1.56 4.29 -14.03
C SER A 74 -0.04 4.25 -13.96
N SER A 75 0.69 5.07 -14.66
CA SER A 75 2.15 5.20 -14.56
C SER A 75 2.51 5.46 -13.09
N ARG A 76 2.62 4.35 -12.30
CA ARG A 76 3.01 4.46 -10.90
C ARG A 76 4.45 4.86 -10.92
N GLN A 77 4.68 6.13 -10.64
CA GLN A 77 6.02 6.61 -10.37
C GLN A 77 6.70 5.65 -9.40
N THR A 78 7.86 5.14 -9.80
CA THR A 78 8.74 4.33 -8.97
C THR A 78 9.97 5.14 -8.58
N ILE A 79 10.67 4.69 -7.56
CA ILE A 79 11.92 5.34 -7.13
C ILE A 79 13.06 4.35 -7.39
N LYS A 80 14.03 4.83 -8.17
CA LYS A 80 15.30 4.13 -8.38
C LYS A 80 16.37 4.77 -7.50
N VAL A 81 17.11 3.96 -6.77
CA VAL A 81 18.20 4.40 -5.92
C VAL A 81 19.47 3.66 -6.33
N THR A 82 20.54 4.42 -6.63
CA THR A 82 21.86 3.88 -6.87
C THR A 82 22.74 4.21 -5.65
N PHE A 83 23.35 3.20 -5.07
CA PHE A 83 24.26 3.32 -3.93
C PHE A 83 25.68 3.65 -4.39
N PRO A 84 26.54 4.20 -3.51
CA PRO A 84 27.94 4.52 -3.85
C PRO A 84 28.78 3.32 -4.30
N ASP A 85 28.40 2.12 -3.88
CA ASP A 85 29.04 0.85 -4.30
C ASP A 85 28.58 0.37 -5.69
N GLY A 86 27.72 1.13 -6.37
CA GLY A 86 27.16 0.79 -7.69
C GLY A 86 25.91 -0.09 -7.63
N ARG A 87 25.50 -0.56 -6.46
CA ARG A 87 24.25 -1.32 -6.31
C ARG A 87 23.04 -0.44 -6.65
N VAL A 88 22.10 -1.00 -7.40
CA VAL A 88 20.87 -0.32 -7.80
C VAL A 88 19.68 -1.06 -7.23
N ILE A 89 18.74 -0.32 -6.65
CA ILE A 89 17.44 -0.83 -6.25
C ILE A 89 16.31 -0.03 -6.94
N GLN A 90 15.35 -0.76 -7.43
CA GLN A 90 14.11 -0.21 -7.98
C GLN A 90 13.00 -1.24 -7.77
N HIS A 91 12.04 -0.92 -6.94
CA HIS A 91 10.93 -1.81 -6.66
C HIS A 91 9.64 -1.26 -7.24
N THR A 92 8.79 -2.13 -7.75
CA THR A 92 7.42 -1.79 -8.16
C THR A 92 6.64 -1.13 -7.01
N ARG A 93 6.92 -1.53 -5.78
CA ARG A 93 6.39 -0.89 -4.57
C ARG A 93 7.45 0.02 -3.96
N VAL A 94 7.28 1.31 -4.12
CA VAL A 94 8.17 2.36 -3.57
C VAL A 94 8.46 2.18 -2.07
N LEU A 95 7.51 1.61 -1.34
CA LEU A 95 7.68 1.24 0.05
C LEU A 95 8.92 0.36 0.30
N LYS A 96 9.18 -0.64 -0.55
CA LYS A 96 10.35 -1.51 -0.40
C LYS A 96 11.64 -0.72 -0.58
N THR A 97 11.68 0.19 -1.55
CA THR A 97 12.83 1.08 -1.78
C THR A 97 13.12 1.94 -0.55
N LEU A 98 12.08 2.56 0.04
CA LEU A 98 12.25 3.34 1.28
C LEU A 98 12.78 2.49 2.44
N ILE A 99 12.22 1.30 2.65
CA ILE A 99 12.67 0.39 3.71
C ILE A 99 14.16 0.02 3.54
N GLU A 100 14.58 -0.31 2.33
CA GLU A 100 15.99 -0.67 2.07
C GLU A 100 16.94 0.51 2.31
N VAL A 101 16.53 1.73 1.93
CA VAL A 101 17.31 2.94 2.22
C VAL A 101 17.40 3.17 3.73
N VAL A 102 16.30 3.02 4.48
CA VAL A 102 16.30 3.15 5.94
C VAL A 102 17.21 2.11 6.60
N ILE A 103 17.14 0.85 6.14
CA ILE A 103 18.02 -0.21 6.67
C ILE A 103 19.48 0.11 6.39
N TYR A 104 19.80 0.56 5.17
CA TYR A 104 21.17 0.94 4.78
C TYR A 104 21.69 2.12 5.61
N ALA A 105 20.86 3.15 5.82
CA ALA A 105 21.22 4.34 6.60
C ALA A 105 21.38 4.06 8.10
N GLY A 106 20.74 3.00 8.60
CA GLY A 106 20.60 2.68 10.01
C GLY A 106 19.37 3.35 10.64
N PRO A 107 18.35 2.56 11.05
CA PRO A 107 17.07 3.08 11.53
C PRO A 107 17.20 4.08 12.69
N GLU A 108 18.15 3.86 13.59
CA GLU A 108 18.41 4.76 14.73
C GLU A 108 18.90 6.13 14.29
N LYS A 109 19.80 6.19 13.29
CA LYS A 109 20.29 7.45 12.71
C LYS A 109 19.14 8.19 12.02
N VAL A 110 18.33 7.47 11.23
CA VAL A 110 17.16 8.05 10.56
C VAL A 110 16.14 8.56 11.59
N ARG A 111 15.95 7.86 12.72
CA ARG A 111 15.10 8.33 13.82
C ARG A 111 15.58 9.66 14.39
N GLY A 112 16.88 9.84 14.51
CA GLY A 112 17.50 11.10 14.97
C GLY A 112 17.22 12.31 14.07
N LEU A 113 16.89 12.10 12.79
CA LEU A 113 16.55 13.17 11.85
C LEU A 113 15.15 13.77 12.08
N ASN A 114 14.31 13.13 12.89
CA ASN A 114 12.94 13.55 13.18
C ASN A 114 12.07 13.80 11.94
N ILE A 115 12.25 13.00 10.90
CA ILE A 115 11.45 13.09 9.67
C ILE A 115 10.01 12.70 9.99
N ILE A 116 9.06 13.58 9.62
CA ILE A 116 7.64 13.36 9.89
C ILE A 116 6.99 12.57 8.72
N CYS A 117 6.18 11.60 9.10
CA CYS A 117 5.35 10.81 8.19
C CYS A 117 3.90 10.79 8.73
N CYS A 118 2.98 11.48 8.06
CA CYS A 118 1.55 11.62 8.43
C CYS A 118 1.40 12.30 9.78
N ALA A 119 1.68 12.48 10.73
CA ALA A 119 1.53 13.12 12.03
C ALA A 119 2.40 12.45 13.11
N ASP A 120 3.31 11.59 12.67
CA ASP A 120 4.24 10.93 13.58
C ASP A 120 5.63 10.86 12.91
N ASN A 121 6.61 10.36 13.62
CA ASN A 121 7.94 10.18 13.05
C ASN A 121 7.96 9.03 12.01
N LEU A 122 8.84 9.15 11.01
CA LEU A 122 9.05 8.10 10.01
C LEU A 122 9.51 6.79 10.67
N ILE A 123 10.36 6.88 11.69
CA ILE A 123 10.90 5.72 12.41
C ILE A 123 10.40 5.72 13.85
N LEU A 124 9.81 4.60 14.27
CA LEU A 124 9.11 4.44 15.55
C LEU A 124 9.56 3.13 16.24
N LYS A 125 9.54 3.10 17.57
CA LYS A 125 9.62 1.85 18.35
C LYS A 125 8.23 1.35 18.75
N ASN A 126 7.38 2.28 19.17
CA ASN A 126 6.03 1.99 19.65
C ASN A 126 5.04 2.86 18.89
N PRO A 127 4.59 2.46 17.70
CA PRO A 127 3.64 3.24 16.92
C PRO A 127 2.30 3.33 17.65
N ALA A 128 1.63 4.48 17.55
CA ALA A 128 0.25 4.59 17.98
C ALA A 128 -0.63 3.54 17.26
N PRO A 129 -1.73 3.06 17.89
CA PRO A 129 -2.53 1.95 17.34
C PRO A 129 -2.93 2.12 15.86
N ARG A 130 -3.23 3.34 15.44
CA ARG A 130 -3.58 3.68 14.05
C ARG A 130 -2.43 3.46 13.04
N TYR A 131 -1.17 3.41 13.50
CA TYR A 131 0.02 3.23 12.65
C TYR A 131 0.63 1.83 12.73
N VAL A 132 0.09 0.95 13.57
CA VAL A 132 0.61 -0.42 13.72
C VAL A 132 0.56 -1.18 12.38
N GLN A 133 -0.56 -1.13 11.69
CA GLN A 133 -0.74 -1.84 10.42
C GLN A 133 0.12 -1.28 9.26
N PRO A 134 0.17 0.05 9.04
CA PRO A 134 1.01 0.58 7.98
C PRO A 134 2.50 0.57 8.29
N SER A 135 2.92 0.32 9.53
CA SER A 135 4.34 0.26 9.89
C SER A 135 4.98 -1.08 9.53
N LYS A 136 6.23 -1.04 9.09
CA LYS A 136 7.01 -2.22 8.68
C LYS A 136 8.32 -2.29 9.45
N PRO A 137 8.76 -3.50 9.88
CA PRO A 137 10.01 -3.66 10.61
C PRO A 137 11.22 -3.31 9.72
N VAL A 138 12.18 -2.61 10.32
CA VAL A 138 13.44 -2.18 9.68
C VAL A 138 14.69 -2.61 10.48
N GLY A 139 14.51 -3.53 11.44
CA GLY A 139 15.59 -4.03 12.28
C GLY A 139 15.74 -3.30 13.61
N GLY A 140 16.45 -3.91 14.56
CA GLY A 140 16.74 -3.31 15.88
C GLY A 140 15.51 -2.94 16.72
N GLY A 141 14.35 -3.58 16.49
CA GLY A 141 13.07 -3.22 17.13
C GLY A 141 12.45 -1.92 16.61
N TRP A 142 12.98 -1.37 15.51
CA TRP A 142 12.45 -0.19 14.85
C TRP A 142 11.42 -0.53 13.79
N LEU A 143 10.43 0.33 13.64
CA LEU A 143 9.37 0.26 12.65
C LEU A 143 9.41 1.51 11.75
N CYS A 144 9.30 1.33 10.44
CA CYS A 144 9.14 2.43 9.49
C CYS A 144 7.65 2.67 9.23
N ASN A 145 7.18 3.89 9.49
CA ASN A 145 5.83 4.33 9.18
C ASN A 145 5.70 4.54 7.67
N THR A 146 4.74 3.88 7.03
CA THR A 146 4.65 3.81 5.57
C THR A 146 3.37 4.40 5.00
N CYS A 147 2.64 5.19 5.78
CA CYS A 147 1.34 5.76 5.39
C CYS A 147 1.40 6.90 4.35
N SER A 148 2.61 7.31 3.92
CA SER A 148 2.77 8.38 2.93
C SER A 148 2.67 7.88 1.48
N GLY A 149 2.36 8.80 0.54
CA GLY A 149 2.37 8.55 -0.91
C GLY A 149 3.79 8.48 -1.51
N THR A 150 3.88 8.18 -2.81
CA THR A 150 5.16 8.09 -3.54
C THR A 150 5.96 9.40 -3.53
N PRO A 151 5.38 10.58 -3.80
CA PRO A 151 6.14 11.83 -3.75
C PRO A 151 6.76 12.09 -2.37
N THR A 152 5.99 11.86 -1.30
CA THR A 152 6.50 12.06 0.07
C THR A 152 7.63 11.09 0.40
N LYS A 153 7.53 9.82 -0.04
CA LYS A 153 8.62 8.83 0.14
C LYS A 153 9.88 9.24 -0.62
N TYR A 154 9.74 9.81 -1.80
CA TYR A 154 10.86 10.35 -2.56
C TYR A 154 11.57 11.46 -1.79
N GLU A 155 10.84 12.42 -1.27
CA GLU A 155 11.38 13.51 -0.45
C GLU A 155 12.04 12.99 0.85
N GLN A 156 11.42 12.01 1.50
CA GLN A 156 11.99 11.37 2.68
C GLN A 156 13.34 10.70 2.39
N ILE A 157 13.46 10.01 1.26
CA ILE A 157 14.73 9.38 0.82
C ILE A 157 15.78 10.47 0.52
N LEU A 158 15.41 11.54 -0.17
CA LEU A 158 16.31 12.65 -0.44
C LEU A 158 16.81 13.32 0.84
N GLN A 159 15.92 13.53 1.81
CA GLN A 159 16.27 14.10 3.10
C GLN A 159 17.24 13.18 3.88
N ILE A 160 16.94 11.88 3.97
CA ILE A 160 17.83 10.90 4.60
C ILE A 160 19.21 10.92 3.94
N ASN A 161 19.25 10.90 2.62
CA ASN A 161 20.50 10.93 1.85
C ASN A 161 21.33 12.18 2.16
N LYS A 162 20.69 13.35 2.13
CA LYS A 162 21.34 14.64 2.38
C LYS A 162 21.85 14.75 3.81
N GLU A 163 21.00 14.50 4.80
CA GLU A 163 21.33 14.71 6.21
C GLU A 163 22.37 13.71 6.75
N LEU A 164 22.39 12.49 6.20
CA LEU A 164 23.36 11.45 6.59
C LEU A 164 24.54 11.34 5.64
N GLY A 165 24.60 12.12 4.57
CA GLY A 165 25.73 12.11 3.61
C GLY A 165 25.92 10.75 2.94
N LEU A 166 24.83 10.03 2.58
CA LEU A 166 24.92 8.65 2.10
C LEU A 166 25.45 8.52 0.66
N GLY A 167 25.51 9.60 -0.10
CA GLY A 167 25.99 9.59 -1.49
C GLY A 167 25.08 8.82 -2.45
N LEU A 168 23.79 8.70 -2.15
CA LEU A 168 22.82 8.00 -3.00
C LEU A 168 22.45 8.88 -4.20
N LYS A 169 22.36 8.27 -5.40
CA LYS A 169 21.66 8.88 -6.53
C LYS A 169 20.22 8.40 -6.52
N VAL A 170 19.27 9.32 -6.41
CA VAL A 170 17.83 9.04 -6.28
C VAL A 170 17.10 9.62 -7.47
N GLU A 171 16.34 8.79 -8.17
CA GLU A 171 15.61 9.16 -9.40
C GLU A 171 14.15 8.74 -9.24
N LEU A 172 13.24 9.65 -9.59
CA LEU A 172 11.81 9.35 -9.72
C LEU A 172 11.55 8.95 -11.18
N ILE A 173 10.96 7.78 -11.40
CA ILE A 173 10.75 7.20 -12.74
C ILE A 173 9.26 6.96 -12.96
#